data_ce9b43240183edc55b837de5318ee1ff
#
_entry.id   ce9b43240183edc55b837de5318ee1ff
#
_cell.length_a   1.000
_cell.length_b   1.000
_cell.length_c   1.000
_cell.angle_alpha   90.00
_cell.angle_beta   90.00
_cell.angle_gamma   90.00
#
_symmetry.space_group_name_H-M   'P 1'
#
loop_
_entity.id
_entity.type
_entity.pdbx_description
1 polymer ?
#
loop_
_entity_poly.entity_id
_entity_poly.type
_entity_poly.pdbx_seq_one_letter_code
_entity_poly.pdbx_strand_id
1 'polypeptide(L)'
;MKHKLISAKVIADSISPEGVRMTTMEIEYPRFILAELNTHRMLSKNSASSRAIPVKAMHDFIRANPATPVHWGKNQPGMKAKEELTGPESKNAVFIWNQAKEDALHWADALAHKLAVHKQIANRITEPWMTMKTVISGTEWTNFFHLRNHPDAQPEIKALAEAMTVAYTTHLPVQLKPGEWHLPYITTATYVPTGELQYFDENFNRLDVEDAKIISASCCAQVSYRKNDPTFEKAFRLWEQLIENDPVHASPIEHQATPMDISSMCRFEPETWQPGVTHVSANSDLWSGNLRGWIQHRKLIQNEAVW
;
A
#
# COMPACT_ATOMS: atom_id res chain seq x y z
N MET A 1 -9.29 -20.29 12.02
CA MET A 1 -9.93 -18.96 12.16
C MET A 1 -9.14 -17.99 11.31
N LYS A 2 -9.77 -17.27 10.35
CA LYS A 2 -9.08 -16.21 9.60
C LYS A 2 -8.61 -15.14 10.58
N HIS A 3 -7.36 -14.74 10.51
CA HIS A 3 -6.77 -13.71 11.37
C HIS A 3 -7.46 -12.37 11.08
N LYS A 4 -8.33 -11.95 11.97
CA LYS A 4 -9.25 -10.78 11.82
C LYS A 4 -8.54 -9.46 11.48
N LEU A 5 -7.22 -9.38 11.71
CA LEU A 5 -6.39 -8.18 11.56
C LEU A 5 -5.44 -8.23 10.36
N ILE A 6 -5.47 -9.31 9.57
CA ILE A 6 -4.67 -9.44 8.34
C ILE A 6 -5.63 -9.56 7.18
N SER A 7 -5.59 -8.60 6.27
CA SER A 7 -6.51 -8.54 5.13
C SER A 7 -5.86 -7.92 3.90
N ALA A 8 -6.41 -8.25 2.74
CA ALA A 8 -6.08 -7.62 1.47
C ALA A 8 -7.37 -7.43 0.65
N LYS A 9 -7.49 -6.28 0.02
CA LYS A 9 -8.58 -5.93 -0.89
C LYS A 9 -7.98 -5.28 -2.13
N VAL A 10 -8.31 -5.77 -3.32
CA VAL A 10 -7.98 -5.08 -4.56
C VAL A 10 -8.83 -3.82 -4.65
N ILE A 11 -8.19 -2.69 -4.94
CA ILE A 11 -8.83 -1.37 -5.08
C ILE A 11 -8.66 -0.78 -6.48
N ALA A 12 -7.75 -1.34 -7.28
CA ALA A 12 -7.65 -1.15 -8.72
C ALA A 12 -6.88 -2.33 -9.33
N ASP A 13 -7.27 -2.75 -10.52
CA ASP A 13 -6.64 -3.88 -11.19
C ASP A 13 -6.81 -3.73 -12.69
N SER A 14 -5.70 -3.68 -13.40
CA SER A 14 -5.69 -3.35 -14.82
C SER A 14 -4.67 -4.22 -15.57
N ILE A 15 -4.87 -4.39 -16.87
CA ILE A 15 -3.95 -5.10 -17.74
C ILE A 15 -3.69 -4.28 -18.99
N SER A 16 -2.41 -4.14 -19.37
CA SER A 16 -2.00 -3.43 -20.59
C SER A 16 -2.28 -4.26 -21.84
N PRO A 17 -2.24 -3.66 -23.05
CA PRO A 17 -2.37 -4.40 -24.31
C PRO A 17 -1.33 -5.52 -24.46
N GLU A 18 -0.15 -5.36 -23.86
CA GLU A 18 0.94 -6.34 -23.86
C GLU A 18 0.78 -7.43 -22.78
N GLY A 19 -0.34 -7.43 -22.08
CA GLY A 19 -0.64 -8.44 -21.04
C GLY A 19 0.09 -8.21 -19.71
N VAL A 20 0.66 -7.03 -19.46
CA VAL A 20 1.28 -6.71 -18.17
C VAL A 20 0.21 -6.23 -17.21
N ARG A 21 -0.04 -7.02 -16.15
CA ARG A 21 -1.04 -6.70 -15.13
C ARG A 21 -0.46 -5.75 -14.08
N MET A 22 -1.17 -4.67 -13.79
CA MET A 22 -0.92 -3.77 -12.67
C MET A 22 -2.04 -3.88 -11.66
N THR A 23 -1.69 -4.20 -10.42
CA THR A 23 -2.67 -4.36 -9.34
C THR A 23 -2.31 -3.44 -8.19
N THR A 24 -3.32 -2.77 -7.63
CA THR A 24 -3.24 -2.02 -6.38
C THR A 24 -4.15 -2.65 -5.34
N MET A 25 -3.60 -2.91 -4.16
CA MET A 25 -4.32 -3.45 -3.02
C MET A 25 -4.26 -2.51 -1.82
N GLU A 26 -5.33 -2.44 -1.07
CA GLU A 26 -5.33 -1.97 0.31
C GLU A 26 -5.13 -3.19 1.21
N ILE A 27 -4.08 -3.16 2.04
CA ILE A 27 -3.72 -4.26 2.93
C ILE A 27 -3.67 -3.80 4.38
N GLU A 28 -4.04 -4.69 5.30
CA GLU A 28 -3.87 -4.47 6.73
C GLU A 28 -3.11 -5.63 7.35
N TYR A 29 -2.14 -5.31 8.25
CA TYR A 29 -1.22 -6.27 8.84
C TYR A 29 -0.59 -5.74 10.13
N PRO A 30 -0.05 -6.61 11.03
CA PRO A 30 0.70 -6.18 12.20
C PRO A 30 1.93 -5.35 11.82
N ARG A 31 2.12 -4.20 12.47
CA ARG A 31 3.22 -3.27 12.16
C ARG A 31 4.60 -3.93 12.25
N PHE A 32 4.79 -4.91 13.11
CA PHE A 32 6.08 -5.56 13.30
C PHE A 32 6.61 -6.34 12.08
N ILE A 33 5.78 -6.57 11.03
CA ILE A 33 6.25 -7.11 9.75
C ILE A 33 6.51 -6.03 8.67
N LEU A 34 6.45 -4.75 9.03
CA LEU A 34 6.65 -3.65 8.07
C LEU A 34 8.05 -3.69 7.43
N ALA A 35 9.07 -4.06 8.22
CA ALA A 35 10.44 -4.14 7.73
C ALA A 35 10.58 -5.20 6.62
N GLU A 36 10.00 -6.37 6.80
CA GLU A 36 10.00 -7.46 5.81
C GLU A 36 9.22 -7.07 4.56
N LEU A 37 8.06 -6.43 4.71
CA LEU A 37 7.29 -5.93 3.57
C LEU A 37 8.09 -4.90 2.76
N ASN A 38 8.85 -4.03 3.42
CA ASN A 38 9.65 -2.99 2.77
C ASN A 38 10.87 -3.52 2.02
N THR A 39 11.28 -4.78 2.23
CA THR A 39 12.33 -5.41 1.42
C THR A 39 11.91 -5.64 -0.03
N HIS A 40 10.61 -5.66 -0.32
CA HIS A 40 10.06 -5.81 -1.67
C HIS A 40 10.00 -4.44 -2.38
N ARG A 41 11.14 -4.02 -2.94
CA ARG A 41 11.34 -2.67 -3.53
C ARG A 41 10.59 -2.45 -4.84
N MET A 42 10.23 -3.53 -5.55
CA MET A 42 9.47 -3.45 -6.80
C MET A 42 7.99 -3.07 -6.59
N LEU A 43 7.55 -2.96 -5.34
CA LEU A 43 6.18 -2.59 -5.00
C LEU A 43 6.16 -1.19 -4.39
N SER A 44 5.39 -0.27 -4.96
CA SER A 44 5.11 1.05 -4.38
C SER A 44 4.22 0.91 -3.15
N LYS A 45 4.47 1.70 -2.09
CA LYS A 45 3.78 1.57 -0.80
C LYS A 45 3.53 2.92 -0.14
N ASN A 46 2.28 3.19 0.18
CA ASN A 46 1.89 4.26 1.11
C ASN A 46 1.25 3.64 2.35
N SER A 47 1.85 3.89 3.51
CA SER A 47 1.46 3.25 4.77
C SER A 47 0.95 4.25 5.80
N ALA A 48 0.04 3.80 6.67
CA ALA A 48 -0.41 4.56 7.83
C ALA A 48 0.78 4.98 8.71
N SER A 49 0.70 6.19 9.28
CA SER A 49 1.78 6.76 10.07
C SER A 49 1.36 6.96 11.54
N SER A 50 2.14 6.40 12.47
CA SER A 50 1.96 6.65 13.90
C SER A 50 2.09 8.14 14.27
N ARG A 51 2.84 8.92 13.47
CA ARG A 51 3.01 10.37 13.66
C ARG A 51 1.78 11.19 13.31
N ALA A 52 0.93 10.66 12.42
CA ALA A 52 -0.24 11.39 11.91
C ALA A 52 -1.45 11.30 12.83
N ILE A 53 -1.60 10.22 13.59
CA ILE A 53 -2.79 9.89 14.37
C ILE A 53 -2.69 10.48 15.78
N PRO A 54 -3.72 11.15 16.31
CA PRO A 54 -3.75 11.62 17.71
C PRO A 54 -3.57 10.45 18.69
N VAL A 55 -2.86 10.70 19.83
CA VAL A 55 -2.53 9.65 20.82
C VAL A 55 -3.77 8.90 21.28
N LYS A 56 -4.82 9.63 21.71
CA LYS A 56 -6.07 9.00 22.16
C LYS A 56 -6.69 8.10 21.10
N ALA A 57 -6.80 8.56 19.86
CA ALA A 57 -7.38 7.78 18.77
C ALA A 57 -6.53 6.52 18.45
N MET A 58 -5.20 6.62 18.55
CA MET A 58 -4.29 5.48 18.40
C MET A 58 -4.50 4.46 19.52
N HIS A 59 -4.59 4.90 20.78
CA HIS A 59 -4.79 4.03 21.93
C HIS A 59 -6.15 3.32 21.88
N ASP A 60 -7.22 4.05 21.54
CA ASP A 60 -8.55 3.46 21.38
C ASP A 60 -8.54 2.38 20.28
N PHE A 61 -7.83 2.66 19.17
CA PHE A 61 -7.67 1.69 18.09
C PHE A 61 -6.89 0.44 18.53
N ILE A 62 -5.76 0.61 19.22
CA ILE A 62 -4.94 -0.51 19.72
C ILE A 62 -5.71 -1.35 20.75
N ARG A 63 -6.49 -0.72 21.65
CA ARG A 63 -7.34 -1.48 22.60
C ARG A 63 -8.40 -2.31 21.91
N ALA A 64 -9.02 -1.75 20.86
CA ALA A 64 -10.04 -2.44 20.09
C ALA A 64 -9.48 -3.56 19.20
N ASN A 65 -8.28 -3.34 18.62
CA ASN A 65 -7.68 -4.20 17.61
C ASN A 65 -6.16 -4.35 17.80
N PRO A 66 -5.69 -4.95 18.90
CA PRO A 66 -4.25 -5.10 19.14
C PRO A 66 -3.63 -6.08 18.15
N ALA A 67 -2.54 -5.68 17.51
CA ALA A 67 -1.72 -6.61 16.76
C ALA A 67 -1.18 -7.70 17.69
N THR A 68 -1.44 -8.94 17.33
CA THR A 68 -1.07 -10.12 18.13
C THR A 68 -0.41 -11.13 17.21
N PRO A 69 0.70 -11.77 17.63
CA PRO A 69 1.31 -12.84 16.87
C PRO A 69 0.29 -13.92 16.48
N VAL A 70 0.36 -14.40 15.23
CA VAL A 70 -0.52 -15.46 14.73
C VAL A 70 0.02 -16.85 15.05
N HIS A 71 1.31 -16.93 15.45
CA HIS A 71 2.00 -18.16 15.82
C HIS A 71 2.87 -17.92 17.06
N TRP A 72 2.61 -18.66 18.13
CA TRP A 72 3.37 -18.60 19.38
C TRP A 72 4.38 -19.73 19.43
N GLY A 73 5.47 -19.55 18.68
CA GLY A 73 6.51 -20.57 18.57
C GLY A 73 7.34 -20.76 19.85
N LYS A 74 7.68 -22.02 20.17
CA LYS A 74 8.63 -22.36 21.23
C LYS A 74 10.02 -21.84 20.89
N ASN A 75 10.78 -21.45 21.91
CA ASN A 75 12.16 -21.03 21.74
C ASN A 75 13.02 -22.17 21.17
N GLN A 76 13.65 -21.92 20.02
CA GLN A 76 14.56 -22.85 19.35
C GLN A 76 15.56 -22.08 18.49
N PRO A 77 16.71 -22.67 18.12
CA PRO A 77 17.63 -22.06 17.16
C PRO A 77 16.98 -21.83 15.79
N GLY A 78 17.40 -20.75 15.09
CA GLY A 78 16.92 -20.38 13.77
C GLY A 78 15.95 -19.21 13.79
N MET A 79 15.58 -18.73 12.60
CA MET A 79 14.71 -17.54 12.42
C MET A 79 13.23 -17.86 12.57
N LYS A 80 12.82 -19.13 12.47
CA LYS A 80 11.43 -19.58 12.58
C LYS A 80 11.31 -20.71 13.60
N ALA A 81 10.37 -20.56 14.52
CA ALA A 81 9.97 -21.63 15.42
C ALA A 81 9.04 -22.62 14.68
N LYS A 82 9.39 -23.91 14.69
CA LYS A 82 8.59 -24.97 14.06
C LYS A 82 7.48 -25.46 14.99
N GLU A 83 7.80 -25.58 16.29
CA GLU A 83 6.83 -26.02 17.31
C GLU A 83 6.12 -24.82 17.92
N GLU A 84 4.82 -24.96 18.15
CA GLU A 84 3.99 -23.93 18.79
C GLU A 84 3.77 -24.25 20.27
N LEU A 85 3.65 -23.19 21.09
CA LEU A 85 3.18 -23.31 22.47
C LEU A 85 1.74 -23.82 22.50
N THR A 86 1.42 -24.70 23.43
CA THR A 86 0.08 -25.29 23.54
C THR A 86 -0.49 -25.13 24.95
N GLY A 87 -1.81 -25.28 25.08
CA GLY A 87 -2.49 -25.30 26.37
C GLY A 87 -2.26 -24.05 27.25
N PRO A 88 -1.87 -24.21 28.52
CA PRO A 88 -1.65 -23.08 29.44
C PRO A 88 -0.53 -22.15 29.03
N GLU A 89 0.54 -22.66 28.42
CA GLU A 89 1.71 -21.86 28.01
C GLU A 89 1.32 -20.82 26.92
N SER A 90 0.54 -21.25 25.93
CA SER A 90 0.04 -20.34 24.89
C SER A 90 -0.86 -19.25 25.48
N LYS A 91 -1.74 -19.60 26.41
CA LYS A 91 -2.59 -18.61 27.12
C LYS A 91 -1.77 -17.62 27.94
N ASN A 92 -0.74 -18.08 28.62
CA ASN A 92 0.17 -17.22 29.37
C ASN A 92 0.96 -16.29 28.48
N ALA A 93 1.44 -16.75 27.31
CA ALA A 93 2.14 -15.90 26.36
C ALA A 93 1.23 -14.77 25.83
N VAL A 94 -0.02 -15.07 25.46
CA VAL A 94 -1.02 -14.06 25.08
C VAL A 94 -1.31 -13.11 26.24
N PHE A 95 -1.43 -13.60 27.47
CA PHE A 95 -1.66 -12.76 28.66
C PHE A 95 -0.50 -11.77 28.85
N ILE A 96 0.75 -12.25 28.85
CA ILE A 96 1.96 -11.41 29.00
C ILE A 96 2.04 -10.35 27.90
N TRP A 97 1.77 -10.73 26.64
CA TRP A 97 1.73 -9.78 25.51
C TRP A 97 0.71 -8.66 25.72
N ASN A 98 -0.46 -8.99 26.27
CA ASN A 98 -1.50 -8.01 26.56
C ASN A 98 -1.18 -7.13 27.78
N GLN A 99 -0.49 -7.66 28.83
CA GLN A 99 0.00 -6.84 29.94
C GLN A 99 1.03 -5.82 29.44
N ALA A 100 2.01 -6.23 28.66
CA ALA A 100 2.99 -5.34 28.07
C ALA A 100 2.34 -4.26 27.18
N LYS A 101 1.24 -4.58 26.49
CA LYS A 101 0.43 -3.60 25.75
C LYS A 101 -0.15 -2.54 26.68
N GLU A 102 -0.79 -2.93 27.79
CA GLU A 102 -1.39 -1.97 28.73
C GLU A 102 -0.32 -1.07 29.37
N ASP A 103 0.84 -1.63 29.72
CA ASP A 103 1.98 -0.85 30.23
C ASP A 103 2.47 0.16 29.18
N ALA A 104 2.61 -0.26 27.92
CA ALA A 104 3.01 0.63 26.82
C ALA A 104 2.00 1.77 26.59
N LEU A 105 0.71 1.48 26.62
CA LEU A 105 -0.36 2.48 26.54
C LEU A 105 -0.30 3.47 27.71
N HIS A 106 -0.10 2.96 28.95
CA HIS A 106 0.04 3.79 30.14
C HIS A 106 1.22 4.78 30.03
N TRP A 107 2.38 4.30 29.62
CA TRP A 107 3.57 5.16 29.49
C TRP A 107 3.47 6.12 28.31
N ALA A 108 2.83 5.74 27.22
CA ALA A 108 2.56 6.65 26.10
C ALA A 108 1.58 7.78 26.50
N ASP A 109 0.55 7.46 27.30
CA ASP A 109 -0.34 8.46 27.92
C ASP A 109 0.42 9.41 28.85
N ALA A 110 1.34 8.88 29.68
CA ALA A 110 2.16 9.69 30.56
C ALA A 110 3.06 10.67 29.78
N LEU A 111 3.70 10.20 28.71
CA LEU A 111 4.46 11.09 27.83
C LEU A 111 3.60 12.18 27.21
N ALA A 112 2.44 11.83 26.68
CA ALA A 112 1.59 12.77 25.97
C ALA A 112 0.92 13.81 26.90
N HIS A 113 0.39 13.35 28.05
CA HIS A 113 -0.49 14.18 28.88
C HIS A 113 0.20 14.74 30.12
N LYS A 114 1.22 14.07 30.71
CA LYS A 114 1.97 14.61 31.85
C LYS A 114 3.17 15.46 31.43
N LEU A 115 3.83 15.07 30.33
CA LEU A 115 5.05 15.73 29.84
C LEU A 115 4.84 16.53 28.56
N ALA A 116 3.62 16.55 27.98
CA ALA A 116 3.27 17.22 26.74
C ALA A 116 4.18 16.81 25.55
N VAL A 117 4.66 15.58 25.53
CA VAL A 117 5.48 15.06 24.43
C VAL A 117 4.61 14.87 23.19
N HIS A 118 5.09 15.36 22.05
CA HIS A 118 4.34 15.30 20.81
C HIS A 118 4.05 13.84 20.39
N LYS A 119 2.87 13.64 19.77
CA LYS A 119 2.37 12.32 19.31
C LYS A 119 3.36 11.53 18.45
N GLN A 120 4.24 12.20 17.69
CA GLN A 120 5.28 11.54 16.88
C GLN A 120 6.27 10.71 17.71
N ILE A 121 6.41 11.00 19.00
CA ILE A 121 7.25 10.25 19.93
C ILE A 121 6.37 9.36 20.83
N ALA A 122 5.32 9.91 21.45
CA ALA A 122 4.47 9.16 22.38
C ALA A 122 3.90 7.88 21.75
N ASN A 123 3.43 7.93 20.51
CA ASN A 123 2.90 6.75 19.81
C ASN A 123 3.94 5.68 19.49
N ARG A 124 5.26 5.98 19.52
CA ARG A 124 6.31 4.99 19.21
C ARG A 124 6.35 3.84 20.18
N ILE A 125 6.04 4.09 21.46
CA ILE A 125 6.06 3.04 22.50
C ILE A 125 5.02 1.94 22.19
N THR A 126 3.93 2.28 21.53
CA THR A 126 2.81 1.35 21.27
C THR A 126 2.91 0.64 19.90
N GLU A 127 3.95 0.90 19.11
CA GLU A 127 4.10 0.34 17.76
C GLU A 127 4.02 -1.18 17.64
N PRO A 128 4.52 -2.00 18.62
CA PRO A 128 4.40 -3.46 18.54
C PRO A 128 2.95 -3.98 18.47
N TRP A 129 2.01 -3.23 19.01
CA TRP A 129 0.57 -3.60 19.04
C TRP A 129 -0.27 -2.90 17.99
N MET A 130 0.35 -2.12 17.11
CA MET A 130 -0.36 -1.45 16.01
C MET A 130 -0.54 -2.38 14.81
N THR A 131 -1.65 -2.23 14.10
CA THR A 131 -1.74 -2.68 12.71
C THR A 131 -1.39 -1.54 11.75
N MET A 132 -0.87 -1.92 10.59
CA MET A 132 -0.59 -1.00 9.48
C MET A 132 -1.66 -1.17 8.42
N LYS A 133 -2.19 -0.05 7.95
CA LYS A 133 -2.95 0.04 6.71
C LYS A 133 -2.02 0.56 5.62
N THR A 134 -1.93 -0.13 4.50
CA THR A 134 -1.02 0.22 3.40
C THR A 134 -1.72 0.07 2.06
N VAL A 135 -1.58 1.06 1.19
CA VAL A 135 -1.81 0.89 -0.26
C VAL A 135 -0.51 0.39 -0.87
N ILE A 136 -0.61 -0.67 -1.66
CA ILE A 136 0.53 -1.31 -2.31
C ILE A 136 0.21 -1.59 -3.77
N SER A 137 1.09 -1.17 -4.68
CA SER A 137 0.91 -1.31 -6.13
C SER A 137 2.15 -1.90 -6.79
N GLY A 138 1.95 -2.62 -7.87
CA GLY A 138 3.04 -3.13 -8.69
C GLY A 138 2.59 -3.96 -9.87
N THR A 139 3.57 -4.25 -10.72
CA THR A 139 3.47 -5.18 -11.85
C THR A 139 4.16 -6.50 -11.57
N GLU A 140 5.10 -6.55 -10.61
CA GLU A 140 5.97 -7.69 -10.35
C GLU A 140 5.64 -8.37 -9.00
N TRP A 141 4.54 -9.13 -8.99
CA TRP A 141 4.04 -9.82 -7.81
C TRP A 141 4.64 -11.21 -7.59
N THR A 142 5.13 -11.85 -8.66
CA THR A 142 5.55 -13.28 -8.63
C THR A 142 6.58 -13.56 -7.56
N ASN A 143 7.63 -12.73 -7.47
CA ASN A 143 8.68 -12.92 -6.47
C ASN A 143 8.18 -12.70 -5.04
N PHE A 144 7.27 -11.74 -4.83
CA PHE A 144 6.64 -11.53 -3.52
C PHE A 144 5.87 -12.77 -3.08
N PHE A 145 4.97 -13.27 -3.92
CA PHE A 145 4.17 -14.46 -3.60
C PHE A 145 5.05 -15.71 -3.41
N HIS A 146 6.05 -15.89 -4.27
CA HIS A 146 6.99 -17.02 -4.15
C HIS A 146 7.71 -17.04 -2.80
N LEU A 147 8.24 -15.89 -2.36
CA LEU A 147 9.01 -15.79 -1.12
C LEU A 147 8.12 -15.76 0.13
N ARG A 148 6.97 -15.11 0.09
CA ARG A 148 6.17 -14.83 1.30
C ARG A 148 5.02 -15.81 1.51
N ASN A 149 4.56 -16.49 0.45
CA ASN A 149 3.62 -17.61 0.57
C ASN A 149 4.32 -18.95 0.79
N HIS A 150 5.59 -18.92 1.22
CA HIS A 150 6.40 -20.10 1.49
C HIS A 150 6.22 -20.57 2.94
N PRO A 151 6.28 -21.91 3.22
CA PRO A 151 6.19 -22.43 4.58
C PRO A 151 7.20 -21.85 5.56
N ASP A 152 8.40 -21.47 5.11
CA ASP A 152 9.46 -20.91 5.95
C ASP A 152 9.36 -19.38 6.14
N ALA A 153 8.41 -18.71 5.48
CA ALA A 153 8.17 -17.30 5.73
C ALA A 153 7.68 -17.07 7.17
N GLN A 154 7.97 -15.90 7.72
CA GLN A 154 7.47 -15.49 9.01
C GLN A 154 5.92 -15.52 9.00
N PRO A 155 5.26 -16.07 10.04
CA PRO A 155 3.84 -16.42 9.99
C PRO A 155 2.89 -15.31 9.58
N GLU A 156 3.10 -14.09 10.06
CA GLU A 156 2.21 -12.96 9.76
C GLU A 156 2.36 -12.46 8.32
N ILE A 157 3.59 -12.41 7.78
CA ILE A 157 3.77 -12.01 6.36
C ILE A 157 3.29 -13.12 5.42
N LYS A 158 3.37 -14.39 5.84
CA LYS A 158 2.76 -15.50 5.10
C LYS A 158 1.24 -15.37 5.07
N ALA A 159 0.60 -15.13 6.21
CA ALA A 159 -0.85 -14.92 6.27
C ALA A 159 -1.28 -13.71 5.42
N LEU A 160 -0.48 -12.64 5.38
CA LEU A 160 -0.72 -11.50 4.49
C LEU A 160 -0.57 -11.90 3.02
N ALA A 161 0.48 -12.61 2.66
CA ALA A 161 0.70 -13.07 1.28
C ALA A 161 -0.41 -14.03 0.80
N GLU A 162 -0.92 -14.90 1.67
CA GLU A 162 -2.08 -15.75 1.39
C GLU A 162 -3.34 -14.92 1.10
N ALA A 163 -3.64 -13.91 1.94
CA ALA A 163 -4.77 -13.01 1.75
C ALA A 163 -4.63 -12.21 0.43
N MET A 164 -3.42 -11.70 0.14
CA MET A 164 -3.13 -10.98 -1.09
C MET A 164 -3.23 -11.89 -2.32
N THR A 165 -2.76 -13.14 -2.24
CA THR A 165 -2.89 -14.13 -3.33
C THR A 165 -4.36 -14.38 -3.66
N VAL A 166 -5.20 -14.58 -2.64
CA VAL A 166 -6.64 -14.77 -2.84
C VAL A 166 -7.25 -13.54 -3.52
N ALA A 167 -6.97 -12.34 -3.02
CA ALA A 167 -7.48 -11.10 -3.60
C ALA A 167 -7.03 -10.92 -5.06
N TYR A 168 -5.76 -11.20 -5.35
CA TYR A 168 -5.17 -11.10 -6.69
C TYR A 168 -5.78 -12.10 -7.69
N THR A 169 -5.96 -13.36 -7.28
CA THR A 169 -6.42 -14.43 -8.18
C THR A 169 -7.92 -14.43 -8.41
N THR A 170 -8.70 -13.85 -7.51
CA THR A 170 -10.17 -13.79 -7.63
C THR A 170 -10.66 -12.52 -8.32
N HIS A 171 -9.81 -11.52 -8.51
CA HIS A 171 -10.17 -10.29 -9.21
C HIS A 171 -9.82 -10.37 -10.71
N LEU A 172 -10.66 -9.78 -11.56
CA LEU A 172 -10.44 -9.71 -13.01
C LEU A 172 -9.96 -8.31 -13.38
N PRO A 173 -8.77 -8.18 -14.01
CA PRO A 173 -8.26 -6.88 -14.40
C PRO A 173 -9.04 -6.28 -15.56
N VAL A 174 -9.23 -4.95 -15.52
CA VAL A 174 -9.76 -4.16 -16.62
C VAL A 174 -8.68 -3.93 -17.66
N GLN A 175 -8.95 -4.22 -18.94
CA GLN A 175 -8.02 -3.91 -20.01
C GLN A 175 -7.99 -2.41 -20.26
N LEU A 176 -6.80 -1.81 -20.24
CA LEU A 176 -6.57 -0.39 -20.48
C LEU A 176 -5.72 -0.21 -21.74
N LYS A 177 -5.95 0.91 -22.42
CA LYS A 177 -5.14 1.39 -23.57
C LYS A 177 -4.17 2.49 -23.10
N PRO A 178 -3.11 2.78 -23.87
CA PRO A 178 -2.30 3.98 -23.65
C PRO A 178 -3.18 5.24 -23.55
N GLY A 179 -2.94 6.04 -22.49
CA GLY A 179 -3.76 7.21 -22.17
C GLY A 179 -4.95 6.94 -21.24
N GLU A 180 -5.39 5.68 -21.09
CA GLU A 180 -6.33 5.28 -20.04
C GLU A 180 -5.57 4.98 -18.75
N TRP A 181 -6.16 5.30 -17.58
CA TRP A 181 -5.43 5.32 -16.33
C TRP A 181 -5.92 4.28 -15.32
N HIS A 182 -4.96 3.57 -14.73
CA HIS A 182 -5.14 2.79 -13.51
C HIS A 182 -5.14 3.76 -12.32
N LEU A 183 -6.30 3.94 -11.69
CA LEU A 183 -6.52 4.90 -10.61
C LEU A 183 -7.11 4.20 -9.38
N PRO A 184 -6.34 3.95 -8.32
CA PRO A 184 -6.86 3.40 -7.08
C PRO A 184 -7.99 4.26 -6.50
N TYR A 185 -9.00 3.60 -5.91
CA TYR A 185 -10.20 4.21 -5.31
C TYR A 185 -11.17 4.89 -6.28
N ILE A 186 -10.89 4.86 -7.59
CA ILE A 186 -11.80 5.38 -8.63
C ILE A 186 -12.56 4.21 -9.24
N THR A 187 -13.85 4.35 -9.38
CA THR A 187 -14.69 3.40 -10.11
C THR A 187 -14.53 3.65 -11.61
N THR A 188 -14.34 2.59 -12.37
CA THR A 188 -14.24 2.68 -13.84
C THR A 188 -15.30 1.83 -14.51
N ALA A 189 -15.81 2.28 -15.65
CA ALA A 189 -16.69 1.52 -16.51
C ALA A 189 -16.40 1.82 -17.98
N THR A 190 -16.51 0.81 -18.85
CA THR A 190 -16.39 0.99 -20.30
C THR A 190 -17.74 1.39 -20.88
N TYR A 191 -17.81 2.54 -21.54
CA TYR A 191 -19.00 2.95 -22.26
C TYR A 191 -19.17 2.12 -23.54
N VAL A 192 -20.14 1.19 -23.50
CA VAL A 192 -20.30 0.16 -24.54
C VAL A 192 -20.35 0.71 -25.98
N PRO A 193 -21.05 1.81 -26.28
CA PRO A 193 -21.17 2.31 -27.65
C PRO A 193 -19.84 2.76 -28.28
N THR A 194 -18.90 3.29 -27.49
CA THR A 194 -17.62 3.83 -27.99
C THR A 194 -16.41 3.01 -27.57
N GLY A 195 -16.55 2.14 -26.55
CA GLY A 195 -15.44 1.44 -25.93
C GLY A 195 -14.53 2.36 -25.09
N GLU A 196 -14.97 3.58 -24.77
CA GLU A 196 -14.24 4.55 -23.97
C GLU A 196 -14.32 4.21 -22.49
N LEU A 197 -13.19 4.27 -21.79
CA LEU A 197 -13.13 4.15 -20.34
C LEU A 197 -13.64 5.43 -19.68
N GLN A 198 -14.56 5.29 -18.75
CA GLN A 198 -15.12 6.39 -17.97
C GLN A 198 -14.76 6.22 -16.50
N TYR A 199 -14.58 7.35 -15.80
CA TYR A 199 -14.21 7.41 -14.39
C TYR A 199 -15.34 7.99 -13.57
N PHE A 200 -15.54 7.46 -12.36
CA PHE A 200 -16.65 7.86 -11.49
C PHE A 200 -16.17 8.00 -10.04
N ASP A 201 -16.73 8.96 -9.34
CA ASP A 201 -16.59 9.10 -7.89
C ASP A 201 -17.37 8.01 -7.12
N GLU A 202 -17.36 8.06 -5.79
CA GLU A 202 -18.08 7.12 -4.92
C GLU A 202 -19.62 7.23 -5.04
N ASN A 203 -20.13 8.34 -5.56
CA ASN A 203 -21.56 8.61 -5.79
C ASN A 203 -21.97 8.32 -7.24
N PHE A 204 -21.08 7.72 -8.04
CA PHE A 204 -21.27 7.47 -9.48
C PHE A 204 -21.45 8.73 -10.33
N ASN A 205 -20.96 9.88 -9.89
CA ASN A 205 -20.83 11.04 -10.76
C ASN A 205 -19.63 10.84 -11.70
N ARG A 206 -19.82 11.16 -12.98
CA ARG A 206 -18.75 11.06 -13.98
C ARG A 206 -17.71 12.14 -13.69
N LEU A 207 -16.44 11.73 -13.72
CA LEU A 207 -15.26 12.59 -13.57
C LEU A 207 -14.53 12.72 -14.91
N ASP A 208 -13.87 13.85 -15.11
CA ASP A 208 -12.80 13.90 -16.10
C ASP A 208 -11.55 13.17 -15.53
N VAL A 209 -10.59 12.91 -16.40
CA VAL A 209 -9.42 12.09 -16.02
C VAL A 209 -8.49 12.82 -15.06
N GLU A 210 -8.40 14.15 -15.12
CA GLU A 210 -7.52 14.92 -14.24
C GLU A 210 -8.12 15.00 -12.83
N ASP A 211 -9.41 15.23 -12.69
CA ASP A 211 -10.12 15.17 -11.41
C ASP A 211 -10.03 13.77 -10.79
N ALA A 212 -10.17 12.71 -11.60
CA ALA A 212 -10.04 11.34 -11.15
C ALA A 212 -8.61 11.04 -10.63
N LYS A 213 -7.56 11.56 -11.26
CA LYS A 213 -6.18 11.45 -10.79
C LYS A 213 -5.98 12.17 -9.45
N ILE A 214 -6.50 13.38 -9.30
CA ILE A 214 -6.41 14.20 -8.08
C ILE A 214 -7.10 13.46 -6.92
N ILE A 215 -8.32 12.95 -7.11
CA ILE A 215 -9.05 12.19 -6.09
C ILE A 215 -8.30 10.91 -5.72
N SER A 216 -7.85 10.13 -6.70
CA SER A 216 -7.08 8.91 -6.48
C SER A 216 -5.81 9.15 -5.67
N ALA A 217 -5.03 10.18 -6.03
CA ALA A 217 -3.82 10.58 -5.29
C ALA A 217 -4.14 10.95 -3.85
N SER A 218 -5.18 11.75 -3.64
CA SER A 218 -5.66 12.13 -2.32
C SER A 218 -6.02 10.92 -1.46
N CYS A 219 -6.78 9.96 -2.00
CA CYS A 219 -7.15 8.74 -1.29
C CYS A 219 -5.91 7.91 -0.92
N CYS A 220 -4.93 7.77 -1.81
CA CYS A 220 -3.66 7.10 -1.52
C CYS A 220 -2.86 7.80 -0.41
N ALA A 221 -2.84 9.14 -0.38
CA ALA A 221 -2.17 9.91 0.68
C ALA A 221 -2.87 9.77 2.04
N GLN A 222 -4.19 9.74 2.05
CA GLN A 222 -5.02 9.68 3.26
C GLN A 222 -4.91 8.36 4.03
N VAL A 223 -4.38 7.31 3.42
CA VAL A 223 -4.02 6.05 4.12
C VAL A 223 -3.15 6.33 5.33
N SER A 224 -2.29 7.35 5.29
CA SER A 224 -1.44 7.78 6.41
C SER A 224 -2.23 8.15 7.66
N TYR A 225 -3.47 8.58 7.52
CA TYR A 225 -4.37 8.98 8.62
C TYR A 225 -5.44 7.93 8.96
N ARG A 226 -5.47 6.79 8.27
CA ARG A 226 -6.53 5.77 8.35
C ARG A 226 -7.94 6.31 8.09
N LYS A 227 -8.07 7.40 7.38
CA LYS A 227 -9.34 8.00 6.95
C LYS A 227 -9.34 8.08 5.44
N ASN A 228 -10.50 7.97 4.85
CA ASN A 228 -10.69 8.24 3.43
C ASN A 228 -11.82 9.27 3.31
N ASP A 229 -11.50 10.38 2.69
CA ASP A 229 -12.44 11.42 2.31
C ASP A 229 -12.19 11.69 0.81
N PRO A 230 -12.98 11.09 -0.07
CA PRO A 230 -12.77 11.16 -1.51
C PRO A 230 -13.40 12.41 -2.14
N THR A 231 -13.87 13.38 -1.33
CA THR A 231 -14.43 14.63 -1.87
C THR A 231 -13.40 15.39 -2.69
N PHE A 232 -13.84 15.98 -3.79
CA PHE A 232 -12.97 16.76 -4.69
C PHE A 232 -12.31 17.94 -3.96
N GLU A 233 -13.04 18.65 -3.10
CA GLU A 233 -12.49 19.75 -2.32
C GLU A 233 -11.33 19.33 -1.41
N LYS A 234 -11.44 18.16 -0.76
CA LYS A 234 -10.35 17.60 0.04
C LYS A 234 -9.20 17.16 -0.83
N ALA A 235 -9.51 16.54 -1.96
CA ALA A 235 -8.52 16.03 -2.90
C ALA A 235 -7.69 17.15 -3.51
N PHE A 236 -8.33 18.22 -3.95
CA PHE A 236 -7.66 19.38 -4.52
C PHE A 236 -6.70 20.05 -3.53
N ARG A 237 -7.15 20.29 -2.29
CA ARG A 237 -6.28 20.83 -1.23
C ARG A 237 -5.05 19.96 -0.94
N LEU A 238 -5.21 18.63 -0.95
CA LEU A 238 -4.07 17.73 -0.75
C LEU A 238 -3.14 17.71 -1.96
N TRP A 239 -3.68 17.81 -3.16
CA TRP A 239 -2.89 17.91 -4.39
C TRP A 239 -2.00 19.14 -4.36
N GLU A 240 -2.55 20.32 -4.10
CA GLU A 240 -1.78 21.56 -3.93
C GLU A 240 -0.66 21.41 -2.89
N GLN A 241 -0.98 20.79 -1.73
CA GLN A 241 -0.01 20.61 -0.65
C GLN A 241 1.12 19.63 -0.97
N LEU A 242 0.86 18.59 -1.74
CA LEU A 242 1.79 17.47 -1.95
C LEU A 242 2.53 17.57 -3.28
N ILE A 243 1.90 18.10 -4.32
CA ILE A 243 2.42 18.07 -5.69
C ILE A 243 2.82 19.46 -6.18
N GLU A 244 2.05 20.49 -5.88
CA GLU A 244 2.32 21.85 -6.38
C GLU A 244 3.26 22.65 -5.47
N ASN A 245 3.43 22.24 -4.20
CA ASN A 245 4.39 22.84 -3.29
C ASN A 245 5.79 22.22 -3.40
N ASP A 246 6.81 22.97 -2.99
CA ASP A 246 8.18 22.48 -2.88
C ASP A 246 8.50 22.18 -1.39
N PRO A 247 9.04 21.01 -1.04
CA PRO A 247 9.37 19.86 -1.93
C PRO A 247 8.16 19.05 -2.35
N VAL A 248 8.21 18.49 -3.57
CA VAL A 248 7.17 17.62 -4.10
C VAL A 248 7.12 16.30 -3.33
N HIS A 249 5.94 15.92 -2.84
CA HIS A 249 5.68 14.66 -2.16
C HIS A 249 4.93 13.67 -3.09
N ALA A 250 5.64 13.12 -4.07
CA ALA A 250 5.07 12.34 -5.16
C ALA A 250 4.68 10.89 -4.80
N SER A 251 4.88 10.43 -3.54
CA SER A 251 4.57 9.04 -3.16
C SER A 251 3.10 8.62 -3.38
N PRO A 252 2.07 9.48 -3.21
CA PRO A 252 0.69 9.05 -3.47
C PRO A 252 0.39 8.75 -4.94
N ILE A 253 1.10 9.40 -5.85
CA ILE A 253 0.92 9.22 -7.30
C ILE A 253 1.79 8.11 -7.90
N GLU A 254 2.58 7.40 -7.08
CA GLU A 254 3.25 6.15 -7.49
C GLU A 254 2.29 5.01 -7.79
N HIS A 255 1.05 5.11 -7.30
CA HIS A 255 0.02 4.09 -7.47
C HIS A 255 -0.81 4.28 -8.73
N GLN A 256 -0.58 5.35 -9.48
CA GLN A 256 -1.30 5.71 -10.71
C GLN A 256 -0.41 5.45 -11.91
N ALA A 257 -0.96 4.87 -12.96
CA ALA A 257 -0.21 4.61 -14.18
C ALA A 257 -1.12 4.46 -15.40
N THR A 258 -0.53 4.62 -16.58
CA THR A 258 -1.16 4.31 -17.87
C THR A 258 -0.27 3.31 -18.65
N PRO A 259 -0.83 2.40 -19.46
CA PRO A 259 -0.02 1.53 -20.32
C PRO A 259 0.94 2.32 -21.20
N MET A 260 2.14 1.81 -21.44
CA MET A 260 3.06 2.36 -22.44
C MET A 260 2.53 2.12 -23.85
N ASP A 261 2.69 3.09 -24.73
CA ASP A 261 2.53 2.87 -26.17
C ASP A 261 3.86 2.41 -26.78
N ILE A 262 4.09 1.11 -26.74
CA ILE A 262 5.34 0.53 -27.24
C ILE A 262 5.45 0.52 -28.77
N SER A 263 4.36 0.78 -29.48
CA SER A 263 4.35 0.77 -30.94
C SER A 263 5.17 1.90 -31.57
N SER A 264 5.32 3.00 -30.82
CA SER A 264 6.05 4.21 -31.24
C SER A 264 7.48 4.30 -30.69
N MET A 265 7.92 3.33 -29.88
CA MET A 265 9.20 3.36 -29.18
C MET A 265 10.18 2.28 -29.67
N CYS A 266 11.44 2.65 -29.87
CA CYS A 266 12.54 1.69 -29.96
C CYS A 266 13.16 1.47 -28.58
N ARG A 267 13.21 0.21 -28.13
CA ARG A 267 13.70 -0.14 -26.78
C ARG A 267 15.13 0.31 -26.50
N PHE A 268 15.96 0.40 -27.53
CA PHE A 268 17.39 0.72 -27.41
C PHE A 268 17.74 2.14 -27.89
N GLU A 269 16.73 2.96 -28.19
CA GLU A 269 16.86 4.36 -28.61
C GLU A 269 16.08 5.27 -27.64
N PRO A 270 16.73 5.71 -26.51
CA PRO A 270 16.06 6.48 -25.47
C PRO A 270 15.36 7.76 -25.96
N GLU A 271 15.82 8.33 -27.04
CA GLU A 271 15.22 9.50 -27.69
C GLU A 271 13.83 9.24 -28.28
N THR A 272 13.49 7.97 -28.50
CA THR A 272 12.16 7.56 -28.97
C THR A 272 11.18 7.28 -27.83
N TRP A 273 11.65 7.28 -26.58
CA TRP A 273 10.81 6.88 -25.44
C TRP A 273 9.78 7.95 -25.09
N GLN A 274 8.60 7.47 -24.69
CA GLN A 274 7.58 8.33 -24.11
C GLN A 274 8.09 9.02 -22.84
N PRO A 275 7.61 10.24 -22.54
CA PRO A 275 7.82 10.84 -21.22
C PRO A 275 7.45 9.85 -20.08
N GLY A 276 8.30 9.80 -19.07
CA GLY A 276 8.10 8.91 -17.91
C GLY A 276 8.75 7.53 -18.03
N VAL A 277 9.18 7.08 -19.21
CA VAL A 277 10.05 5.88 -19.33
C VAL A 277 11.42 6.19 -18.74
N THR A 278 11.93 5.33 -17.86
CA THR A 278 13.17 5.60 -17.12
C THR A 278 14.33 4.71 -17.51
N HIS A 279 14.09 3.48 -17.91
CA HIS A 279 15.13 2.53 -18.27
C HIS A 279 14.58 1.30 -19.00
N VAL A 280 15.50 0.52 -19.56
CA VAL A 280 15.26 -0.81 -20.10
C VAL A 280 15.96 -1.86 -19.23
N SER A 281 15.31 -2.97 -18.95
CA SER A 281 15.90 -4.08 -18.20
C SER A 281 16.82 -4.95 -19.07
N ALA A 282 17.58 -5.84 -18.43
CA ALA A 282 18.38 -6.85 -19.13
C ALA A 282 17.55 -7.79 -20.04
N ASN A 283 16.26 -7.93 -19.75
CA ASN A 283 15.30 -8.69 -20.57
C ASN A 283 14.64 -7.87 -21.68
N SER A 284 15.14 -6.66 -21.92
CA SER A 284 14.60 -5.70 -22.90
C SER A 284 13.18 -5.21 -22.61
N ASP A 285 12.73 -5.28 -21.35
CA ASP A 285 11.47 -4.67 -20.93
C ASP A 285 11.68 -3.18 -20.66
N LEU A 286 10.73 -2.34 -21.04
CA LEU A 286 10.68 -0.91 -20.70
C LEU A 286 10.03 -0.70 -19.34
N TRP A 287 10.58 0.22 -18.55
CA TRP A 287 10.18 0.53 -17.20
C TRP A 287 9.96 2.02 -16.97
N SER A 288 9.02 2.34 -16.12
CA SER A 288 8.84 3.66 -15.53
C SER A 288 8.92 3.54 -14.01
N GLY A 289 10.05 3.98 -13.43
CA GLY A 289 10.34 3.70 -12.03
C GLY A 289 10.39 2.20 -11.76
N ASN A 290 9.48 1.72 -10.93
CA ASN A 290 9.35 0.31 -10.57
C ASN A 290 8.19 -0.41 -11.28
N LEU A 291 7.59 0.18 -12.31
CA LEU A 291 6.49 -0.40 -13.07
C LEU A 291 6.97 -0.81 -14.48
N ARG A 292 6.81 -2.09 -14.82
CA ARG A 292 7.13 -2.64 -16.13
C ARG A 292 5.96 -2.44 -17.09
N GLY A 293 6.22 -1.88 -18.28
CA GLY A 293 5.22 -1.73 -19.34
C GLY A 293 4.13 -0.68 -19.07
N TRP A 294 4.32 0.13 -18.00
CA TRP A 294 3.39 1.19 -17.60
C TRP A 294 4.14 2.48 -17.35
N ILE A 295 3.57 3.62 -17.70
CA ILE A 295 4.06 4.95 -17.33
C ILE A 295 3.52 5.30 -15.94
N GLN A 296 4.39 5.39 -14.94
CA GLN A 296 4.02 5.82 -13.60
C GLN A 296 3.77 7.32 -13.56
N HIS A 297 2.64 7.76 -13.03
CA HIS A 297 2.26 9.18 -12.99
C HIS A 297 3.33 10.05 -12.32
N ARG A 298 3.95 9.56 -11.24
CA ARG A 298 5.06 10.23 -10.57
C ARG A 298 6.16 10.66 -11.54
N LYS A 299 6.46 9.85 -12.55
CA LYS A 299 7.54 10.11 -13.52
C LYS A 299 7.19 11.18 -14.58
N LEU A 300 5.95 11.66 -14.57
CA LEU A 300 5.49 12.77 -15.38
C LEU A 300 5.49 14.12 -14.64
N ILE A 301 5.73 14.09 -13.31
CA ILE A 301 5.75 15.30 -12.48
C ILE A 301 7.16 15.90 -12.46
N GLN A 302 7.25 17.18 -12.74
CA GLN A 302 8.51 17.92 -12.64
C GLN A 302 8.99 17.97 -11.18
N ASN A 303 10.29 17.89 -10.98
CA ASN A 303 10.95 17.95 -9.66
C ASN A 303 10.47 16.86 -8.67
N GLU A 304 9.95 15.73 -9.17
CA GLU A 304 9.61 14.58 -8.31
C GLU A 304 10.85 13.99 -7.61
N ALA A 305 12.02 14.27 -8.12
CA ALA A 305 13.31 14.01 -7.54
C ALA A 305 14.27 15.17 -7.86
N VAL A 306 15.07 15.57 -6.86
CA VAL A 306 16.14 16.56 -7.02
C VAL A 306 17.47 15.83 -7.18
N TRP A 307 18.24 16.20 -8.20
CA TRP A 307 19.55 15.59 -8.54
C TRP A 307 20.69 16.56 -8.29
#